data_2616f57447a16b1c4ab4b62a3ddebf19
#
_entry.id   2616f57447a16b1c4ab4b62a3ddebf19
#
_cell.length_a   1.000
_cell.length_b   1.000
_cell.length_c   1.000
_cell.angle_alpha   90.00
_cell.angle_beta   90.00
_cell.angle_gamma   90.00
#
_symmetry.space_group_name_H-M   'P 1'
#
loop_
_entity.id
_entity.type
_entity.pdbx_description
1 polymer ?
#
loop_
_entity_poly.entity_id
_entity_poly.type
_entity_poly.pdbx_seq_one_letter_code
_entity_poly.pdbx_strand_id
1 'polypeptide(L)'
;MKTKLVIILSCLVVLTLSAEEEKIEEIVSIGSKIPQKKIEVNSTIDIIDKKDLKRLAPKDFISILSNYLGIDTSSNGGLGQYSSLFLRGSNSNHTLVKVNGVKINPYTAGGAAINNIDPSLISRIEIGSGPFSSTHGSEAIGGVINISTVPDQQDSLLQLSITRGTDNYKKENFQKNWTKKDKSLNVFLLKTKSEGFPSLLSSSINNGYKNKSLGGSFDSKKDQAKINISTWLSKGQTEYLDFQSNPLSYNYETSAHSFSYLFEHKDPFLVSLNLSAAKDLIDQNQLNDLDQKDKTETDSLNFELMLSSPSDNDFAYAVIYVQEKQKVNYSSFGTHFQKNTKTTSFLTESKLKIKTNLVRVKLRLSNHDLYGSHKSWNIGYKKDLNPFWSVRFNSGSAFRSPNSSELYGYGSNINLHPEISKSEEFAMEKTSDDSIFSIVAFNNNIKNLINFDFQENTLKNIERSSTKG
;
A
#
# COMPACT_ATOMS: atom_id res chain seq x y z
N MET A 1 -35.30 -71.34 29.75
CA MET A 1 -35.65 -70.52 28.57
C MET A 1 -34.67 -69.42 28.46
N LYS A 2 -33.77 -69.48 27.49
CA LYS A 2 -32.70 -68.45 27.27
C LYS A 2 -33.10 -67.62 26.07
N THR A 3 -33.42 -66.38 26.26
CA THR A 3 -33.72 -65.43 25.19
C THR A 3 -32.42 -64.76 24.73
N LYS A 4 -32.02 -65.00 23.52
CA LYS A 4 -30.85 -64.39 22.88
C LYS A 4 -31.22 -62.98 22.39
N LEU A 5 -30.57 -61.96 22.90
CA LEU A 5 -30.62 -60.61 22.42
C LEU A 5 -29.67 -60.45 21.23
N VAL A 6 -30.20 -60.24 20.05
CA VAL A 6 -29.43 -59.94 18.83
C VAL A 6 -29.26 -58.43 18.74
N ILE A 7 -28.02 -57.96 18.93
CA ILE A 7 -27.63 -56.55 18.71
C ILE A 7 -27.28 -56.43 17.22
N ILE A 8 -28.08 -55.71 16.47
CA ILE A 8 -27.77 -55.30 15.11
C ILE A 8 -26.94 -54.02 15.19
N LEU A 9 -25.65 -54.13 14.93
CA LEU A 9 -24.72 -53.04 14.81
C LEU A 9 -24.82 -52.46 13.37
N SER A 10 -25.63 -51.44 13.15
CA SER A 10 -25.67 -50.70 11.89
C SER A 10 -24.47 -49.78 11.79
N CYS A 11 -23.47 -50.15 10.99
CA CYS A 11 -22.40 -49.27 10.57
C CYS A 11 -22.97 -48.14 9.70
N LEU A 12 -23.10 -46.96 10.29
CA LEU A 12 -23.33 -45.72 9.53
C LEU A 12 -21.98 -45.33 8.88
N VAL A 13 -21.81 -45.66 7.61
CA VAL A 13 -20.72 -45.15 6.80
C VAL A 13 -21.08 -43.67 6.49
N VAL A 14 -20.52 -42.74 7.25
CA VAL A 14 -20.55 -41.34 6.91
C VAL A 14 -19.55 -41.13 5.76
N LEU A 15 -20.04 -41.09 4.54
CA LEU A 15 -19.31 -40.57 3.40
C LEU A 15 -19.11 -39.08 3.63
N THR A 16 -17.96 -38.71 4.15
CA THR A 16 -17.50 -37.31 4.08
C THR A 16 -17.21 -37.01 2.61
N LEU A 17 -18.17 -36.41 1.92
CA LEU A 17 -17.92 -35.69 0.69
C LEU A 17 -17.00 -34.53 1.08
N SER A 18 -15.69 -34.72 0.93
CA SER A 18 -14.75 -33.63 0.84
C SER A 18 -15.14 -32.86 -0.43
N ALA A 19 -15.90 -31.78 -0.28
CA ALA A 19 -15.94 -30.78 -1.32
C ALA A 19 -14.48 -30.30 -1.46
N GLU A 20 -13.82 -30.60 -2.57
CA GLU A 20 -12.63 -29.88 -2.98
C GLU A 20 -13.05 -28.42 -3.06
N GLU A 21 -12.66 -27.61 -2.07
CA GLU A 21 -12.70 -26.15 -2.22
C GLU A 21 -11.82 -25.86 -3.44
N GLU A 22 -12.42 -25.47 -4.54
CA GLU A 22 -11.71 -24.90 -5.68
C GLU A 22 -10.83 -23.80 -5.11
N LYS A 23 -9.51 -24.03 -5.04
CA LYS A 23 -8.55 -23.02 -4.59
C LYS A 23 -8.67 -21.87 -5.58
N ILE A 24 -9.42 -20.82 -5.22
CA ILE A 24 -9.50 -19.59 -6.00
C ILE A 24 -8.06 -19.05 -6.09
N GLU A 25 -7.54 -19.02 -7.31
CA GLU A 25 -6.18 -18.57 -7.56
C GLU A 25 -6.04 -17.10 -7.14
N GLU A 26 -5.23 -16.86 -6.13
CA GLU A 26 -5.03 -15.54 -5.54
C GLU A 26 -4.29 -14.62 -6.51
N ILE A 27 -4.96 -13.55 -6.97
CA ILE A 27 -4.39 -12.56 -7.88
C ILE A 27 -3.70 -11.46 -7.06
N VAL A 28 -2.54 -11.01 -7.51
CA VAL A 28 -1.73 -9.95 -6.91
C VAL A 28 -1.68 -8.74 -7.83
N SER A 29 -1.87 -7.55 -7.25
CA SER A 29 -1.99 -6.29 -8.00
C SER A 29 -0.72 -5.45 -8.00
N ILE A 30 0.16 -5.57 -6.98
CA ILE A 30 1.33 -4.69 -6.83
C ILE A 30 2.56 -5.17 -7.60
N GLY A 31 2.66 -6.46 -7.88
CA GLY A 31 3.85 -7.04 -8.49
C GLY A 31 4.04 -6.71 -9.96
N SER A 32 2.97 -6.39 -10.67
CA SER A 32 2.93 -6.27 -12.13
C SER A 32 1.75 -5.42 -12.57
N LYS A 33 1.84 -4.82 -13.74
CA LYS A 33 0.70 -4.18 -14.41
C LYS A 33 -0.18 -5.20 -15.14
N ILE A 34 0.42 -6.27 -15.62
CA ILE A 34 -0.31 -7.44 -16.12
C ILE A 34 -0.80 -8.23 -14.90
N PRO A 35 -2.11 -8.51 -14.76
CA PRO A 35 -2.63 -9.32 -13.68
C PRO A 35 -1.84 -10.63 -13.54
N GLN A 36 -1.48 -11.01 -12.31
CA GLN A 36 -0.68 -12.21 -12.08
C GLN A 36 -1.21 -13.01 -10.89
N LYS A 37 -1.13 -14.33 -11.00
CA LYS A 37 -1.40 -15.23 -9.90
C LYS A 37 -0.28 -15.14 -8.86
N LYS A 38 -0.58 -15.28 -7.58
CA LYS A 38 0.43 -15.25 -6.50
C LYS A 38 1.56 -16.25 -6.75
N ILE A 39 1.23 -17.42 -7.27
CA ILE A 39 2.19 -18.46 -7.62
C ILE A 39 3.18 -18.04 -8.74
N GLU A 40 2.84 -17.05 -9.57
CA GLU A 40 3.68 -16.55 -10.66
C GLU A 40 4.51 -15.31 -10.27
N VAL A 41 4.47 -14.92 -9.02
CA VAL A 41 5.20 -13.73 -8.54
C VAL A 41 6.69 -14.01 -8.41
N ASN A 42 7.53 -13.10 -8.94
CA ASN A 42 8.98 -13.20 -8.90
C ASN A 42 9.62 -12.39 -7.76
N SER A 43 8.84 -11.57 -7.06
CA SER A 43 9.24 -10.75 -5.90
C SER A 43 8.62 -11.30 -4.63
N THR A 44 9.16 -10.96 -3.47
CA THR A 44 8.48 -11.28 -2.20
C THR A 44 7.26 -10.39 -2.04
N ILE A 45 6.08 -11.01 -1.97
CA ILE A 45 4.80 -10.35 -1.73
C ILE A 45 4.04 -11.11 -0.65
N ASP A 46 3.76 -10.42 0.46
CA ASP A 46 2.90 -10.90 1.53
C ASP A 46 1.48 -10.38 1.32
N ILE A 47 0.50 -11.21 1.65
CA ILE A 47 -0.91 -10.88 1.54
C ILE A 47 -1.55 -11.11 2.89
N ILE A 48 -2.30 -10.11 3.34
CA ILE A 48 -3.09 -10.14 4.57
C ILE A 48 -4.54 -10.05 4.15
N ASP A 49 -5.26 -11.13 4.28
CA ASP A 49 -6.67 -11.21 3.90
C ASP A 49 -7.61 -10.88 5.08
N LYS A 50 -8.91 -10.91 4.83
CA LYS A 50 -9.93 -10.65 5.85
C LYS A 50 -9.93 -11.69 6.98
N LYS A 51 -9.49 -12.94 6.72
CA LYS A 51 -9.40 -14.00 7.75
C LYS A 51 -8.24 -13.68 8.69
N ASP A 52 -7.09 -13.26 8.13
CA ASP A 52 -5.93 -12.83 8.90
C ASP A 52 -6.26 -11.59 9.76
N LEU A 53 -6.91 -10.59 9.20
CA LEU A 53 -7.33 -9.39 9.91
C LEU A 53 -8.28 -9.71 11.08
N LYS A 54 -9.21 -10.65 10.89
CA LYS A 54 -10.08 -11.12 11.97
C LYS A 54 -9.30 -11.84 13.07
N ARG A 55 -8.32 -12.67 12.71
CA ARG A 55 -7.47 -13.41 13.66
C ARG A 55 -6.58 -12.48 14.47
N LEU A 56 -5.97 -11.48 13.81
CA LEU A 56 -5.09 -10.49 14.43
C LEU A 56 -5.85 -9.53 15.34
N ALA A 57 -7.14 -9.28 15.08
CA ALA A 57 -7.99 -8.32 15.79
C ALA A 57 -7.26 -6.98 16.07
N PRO A 58 -6.70 -6.32 15.04
CA PRO A 58 -5.79 -5.20 15.22
C PRO A 58 -6.52 -3.97 15.75
N LYS A 59 -5.87 -3.26 16.69
CA LYS A 59 -6.38 -1.99 17.22
C LYS A 59 -6.18 -0.81 16.27
N ASP A 60 -5.11 -0.82 15.50
CA ASP A 60 -4.71 0.18 14.52
C ASP A 60 -3.96 -0.47 13.33
N PHE A 61 -3.69 0.31 12.29
CA PHE A 61 -3.01 -0.19 11.09
C PHE A 61 -1.56 -0.60 11.37
N ILE A 62 -0.86 0.11 12.23
CA ILE A 62 0.54 -0.17 12.60
C ILE A 62 0.66 -1.54 13.25
N SER A 63 -0.28 -1.90 14.13
CA SER A 63 -0.29 -3.21 14.78
C SER A 63 -0.50 -4.39 13.82
N ILE A 64 -1.06 -4.17 12.63
CA ILE A 64 -1.09 -5.17 11.58
C ILE A 64 0.33 -5.40 11.06
N LEU A 65 0.99 -4.31 10.65
CA LEU A 65 2.29 -4.35 9.97
C LEU A 65 3.40 -4.89 10.86
N SER A 66 3.40 -4.55 12.14
CA SER A 66 4.41 -5.00 13.11
C SER A 66 4.45 -6.53 13.33
N ASN A 67 3.45 -7.27 12.85
CA ASN A 67 3.43 -8.73 12.89
C ASN A 67 4.12 -9.40 11.69
N TYR A 68 4.62 -8.61 10.72
CA TYR A 68 5.22 -9.15 9.50
C TYR A 68 6.73 -8.95 9.48
N LEU A 69 7.46 -9.99 9.04
CA LEU A 69 8.91 -9.98 8.98
C LEU A 69 9.42 -8.93 7.99
N GLY A 70 10.49 -8.25 8.40
CA GLY A 70 11.12 -7.21 7.58
C GLY A 70 10.36 -5.89 7.57
N ILE A 71 9.38 -5.71 8.45
CA ILE A 71 8.68 -4.45 8.66
C ILE A 71 8.91 -4.00 10.09
N ASP A 72 9.60 -2.87 10.23
CA ASP A 72 9.70 -2.16 11.50
C ASP A 72 8.76 -0.96 11.48
N THR A 73 8.20 -0.64 12.64
CA THR A 73 7.27 0.47 12.80
C THR A 73 7.64 1.32 14.00
N SER A 74 7.39 2.61 13.89
CA SER A 74 7.52 3.57 15.00
C SER A 74 6.28 4.42 15.08
N SER A 75 5.83 4.75 16.29
CA SER A 75 4.71 5.65 16.53
C SER A 75 5.03 6.62 17.67
N ASN A 76 4.61 7.86 17.54
CA ASN A 76 4.80 8.90 18.56
C ASN A 76 3.75 8.85 19.69
N GLY A 77 2.94 7.81 19.74
CA GLY A 77 1.93 7.67 20.80
C GLY A 77 0.75 6.77 20.41
N GLY A 78 -0.44 7.12 20.88
CA GLY A 78 -1.67 6.37 20.67
C GLY A 78 -2.30 6.56 19.29
N LEU A 79 -3.63 6.41 19.23
CA LEU A 79 -4.39 6.53 17.99
C LEU A 79 -4.17 7.88 17.29
N GLY A 80 -3.99 7.86 15.97
CA GLY A 80 -3.83 9.06 15.16
C GLY A 80 -2.47 9.74 15.26
N GLN A 81 -1.57 9.31 16.17
CA GLN A 81 -0.23 9.86 16.27
C GLN A 81 0.59 9.49 15.02
N TYR A 82 1.49 10.41 14.65
CA TYR A 82 2.36 10.17 13.51
C TYR A 82 3.09 8.83 13.65
N SER A 83 3.05 8.05 12.59
CA SER A 83 3.64 6.71 12.57
C SER A 83 4.43 6.51 11.30
N SER A 84 5.60 5.90 11.45
CA SER A 84 6.52 5.56 10.39
C SER A 84 6.60 4.06 10.21
N LEU A 85 6.84 3.63 9.00
CA LEU A 85 7.13 2.24 8.67
C LEU A 85 8.45 2.15 7.91
N PHE A 86 9.21 1.10 8.17
CA PHE A 86 10.53 0.86 7.62
C PHE A 86 10.56 -0.55 7.03
N LEU A 87 10.56 -0.66 5.71
CA LEU A 87 10.53 -1.94 5.03
C LEU A 87 11.95 -2.38 4.71
N ARG A 88 12.39 -3.50 5.29
CA ARG A 88 13.77 -4.03 5.16
C ARG A 88 14.84 -3.00 5.50
N GLY A 89 14.62 -2.19 6.55
CA GLY A 89 15.57 -1.16 7.00
C GLY A 89 15.71 0.04 6.08
N SER A 90 14.80 0.23 5.11
CA SER A 90 14.73 1.44 4.29
C SER A 90 14.01 2.57 5.03
N ASN A 91 14.22 3.83 4.62
CA ASN A 91 13.52 4.97 5.21
C ASN A 91 12.00 4.90 4.96
N SER A 92 11.22 5.54 5.83
CA SER A 92 9.75 5.53 5.74
C SER A 92 9.22 6.10 4.40
N ASN A 93 9.90 7.11 3.84
CA ASN A 93 9.56 7.70 2.54
C ASN A 93 10.05 6.86 1.32
N HIS A 94 10.68 5.69 1.56
CA HIS A 94 11.05 4.71 0.53
C HIS A 94 9.95 3.68 0.27
N THR A 95 8.86 3.72 1.01
CA THR A 95 7.73 2.81 0.84
C THR A 95 6.55 3.54 0.23
N LEU A 96 6.15 3.09 -0.94
CA LEU A 96 4.95 3.58 -1.60
C LEU A 96 3.71 2.95 -0.97
N VAL A 97 2.79 3.78 -0.47
CA VAL A 97 1.51 3.32 0.07
C VAL A 97 0.38 3.70 -0.87
N LYS A 98 -0.50 2.73 -1.11
CA LYS A 98 -1.68 2.90 -1.97
C LYS A 98 -2.94 2.49 -1.22
N VAL A 99 -4.04 3.19 -1.49
CA VAL A 99 -5.39 2.79 -1.07
C VAL A 99 -6.22 2.57 -2.33
N ASN A 100 -6.76 1.37 -2.50
CA ASN A 100 -7.48 0.94 -3.70
C ASN A 100 -6.70 1.22 -5.01
N GLY A 101 -5.39 0.99 -4.98
CA GLY A 101 -4.50 1.25 -6.12
C GLY A 101 -4.05 2.71 -6.30
N VAL A 102 -4.59 3.66 -5.56
CA VAL A 102 -4.25 5.09 -5.62
C VAL A 102 -3.12 5.41 -4.65
N LYS A 103 -2.04 6.04 -5.12
CA LYS A 103 -0.93 6.51 -4.31
C LYS A 103 -1.41 7.61 -3.35
N ILE A 104 -1.09 7.45 -2.05
CA ILE A 104 -1.43 8.42 -1.00
C ILE A 104 -0.20 9.06 -0.32
N ASN A 105 1.01 8.76 -0.77
CA ASN A 105 2.20 9.47 -0.30
C ASN A 105 2.14 10.94 -0.76
N PRO A 106 2.15 11.92 0.18
CA PRO A 106 2.14 13.32 -0.20
C PRO A 106 3.51 13.77 -0.72
N TYR A 107 3.53 14.61 -1.72
CA TYR A 107 4.78 15.19 -2.24
C TYR A 107 5.42 16.20 -1.29
N THR A 108 4.74 16.59 -0.22
CA THR A 108 5.30 17.42 0.86
C THR A 108 6.33 16.66 1.68
N ALA A 109 5.95 15.56 2.32
CA ALA A 109 6.77 14.82 3.28
C ALA A 109 7.21 13.44 2.80
N GLY A 110 6.61 12.92 1.72
CA GLY A 110 6.92 11.60 1.14
C GLY A 110 6.38 10.41 1.95
N GLY A 111 6.17 10.52 3.25
CA GLY A 111 5.57 9.46 4.09
C GLY A 111 4.04 9.53 4.09
N ALA A 112 3.37 8.41 3.88
CA ALA A 112 1.91 8.35 3.89
C ALA A 112 1.33 8.39 5.31
N ALA A 113 0.17 9.05 5.49
CA ALA A 113 -0.54 9.14 6.78
C ALA A 113 -1.29 7.83 7.11
N ILE A 114 -0.54 6.75 7.32
CA ILE A 114 -1.06 5.39 7.58
C ILE A 114 -1.80 5.26 8.91
N ASN A 115 -1.50 6.13 9.88
CA ASN A 115 -2.15 6.22 11.18
C ASN A 115 -3.65 6.58 11.11
N ASN A 116 -4.13 7.10 9.98
CA ASN A 116 -5.52 7.50 9.77
C ASN A 116 -6.37 6.43 9.06
N ILE A 117 -5.79 5.25 8.79
CA ILE A 117 -6.47 4.12 8.13
C ILE A 117 -6.98 3.16 9.21
N ASP A 118 -8.30 3.04 9.33
CA ASP A 118 -8.89 2.13 10.33
C ASP A 118 -8.93 0.69 9.80
N PRO A 119 -8.42 -0.29 10.57
CA PRO A 119 -8.39 -1.70 10.18
C PRO A 119 -9.75 -2.29 9.80
N SER A 120 -10.84 -1.81 10.40
CA SER A 120 -12.18 -2.34 10.12
C SER A 120 -12.69 -2.05 8.70
N LEU A 121 -12.07 -1.10 8.00
CA LEU A 121 -12.38 -0.77 6.60
C LEU A 121 -11.57 -1.60 5.61
N ILE A 122 -10.56 -2.33 6.07
CA ILE A 122 -9.62 -3.04 5.23
C ILE A 122 -10.17 -4.42 4.90
N SER A 123 -10.18 -4.76 3.62
CA SER A 123 -10.51 -6.10 3.12
C SER A 123 -9.26 -6.93 2.83
N ARG A 124 -8.18 -6.28 2.37
CA ARG A 124 -6.93 -6.93 1.97
C ARG A 124 -5.76 -5.95 2.01
N ILE A 125 -4.59 -6.44 2.37
CA ILE A 125 -3.33 -5.71 2.25
C ILE A 125 -2.37 -6.57 1.43
N GLU A 126 -1.71 -5.95 0.45
CA GLU A 126 -0.60 -6.55 -0.27
C GLU A 126 0.67 -5.77 0.07
N ILE A 127 1.73 -6.48 0.47
CA ILE A 127 3.01 -5.89 0.88
C ILE A 127 4.08 -6.48 -0.02
N GLY A 128 4.63 -5.66 -0.91
CA GLY A 128 5.74 -6.04 -1.78
C GLY A 128 7.05 -5.44 -1.28
N SER A 129 8.04 -6.30 -1.03
CA SER A 129 9.37 -5.89 -0.59
C SER A 129 10.36 -5.83 -1.74
N GLY A 130 11.17 -4.77 -1.83
CA GLY A 130 12.19 -4.58 -2.86
C GLY A 130 11.91 -3.48 -3.88
N PRO A 131 12.58 -3.47 -5.04
CA PRO A 131 12.53 -2.37 -6.00
C PRO A 131 11.30 -2.48 -6.92
N PHE A 132 10.32 -1.63 -6.70
CA PHE A 132 9.09 -1.59 -7.51
C PHE A 132 8.95 -0.34 -8.38
N SER A 133 9.99 0.51 -8.49
CA SER A 133 9.90 1.74 -9.29
C SER A 133 9.68 1.49 -10.79
N SER A 134 10.11 0.35 -11.32
CA SER A 134 9.80 -0.04 -12.71
C SER A 134 8.30 -0.20 -12.95
N THR A 135 7.53 -0.57 -11.93
CA THR A 135 6.06 -0.73 -12.00
C THR A 135 5.32 0.53 -11.53
N HIS A 136 5.79 1.16 -10.44
CA HIS A 136 5.02 2.20 -9.74
C HIS A 136 5.65 3.60 -9.78
N GLY A 137 6.90 3.75 -10.22
CA GLY A 137 7.60 5.04 -10.27
C GLY A 137 8.35 5.38 -8.99
N SER A 138 8.45 6.66 -8.68
CA SER A 138 9.16 7.18 -7.50
C SER A 138 8.59 6.62 -6.18
N GLU A 139 9.43 6.61 -5.11
CA GLU A 139 9.12 6.23 -3.74
C GLU A 139 8.99 4.71 -3.48
N ALA A 140 9.09 3.88 -4.53
CA ALA A 140 9.04 2.43 -4.41
C ALA A 140 10.44 1.78 -4.35
N ILE A 141 11.35 2.34 -3.53
CA ILE A 141 12.72 1.85 -3.30
C ILE A 141 12.72 0.64 -2.36
N GLY A 142 12.11 0.78 -1.19
CA GLY A 142 12.00 -0.26 -0.16
C GLY A 142 10.88 -1.25 -0.46
N GLY A 143 9.80 -0.76 -1.07
CA GLY A 143 8.65 -1.58 -1.43
C GLY A 143 7.37 -0.81 -1.70
N VAL A 144 6.28 -1.58 -1.77
CA VAL A 144 4.92 -1.06 -2.01
C VAL A 144 3.94 -1.75 -1.06
N ILE A 145 3.05 -0.98 -0.46
CA ILE A 145 1.91 -1.49 0.29
C ILE A 145 0.63 -1.02 -0.40
N ASN A 146 -0.23 -1.95 -0.78
CA ASN A 146 -1.56 -1.62 -1.31
C ASN A 146 -2.64 -2.11 -0.35
N ILE A 147 -3.48 -1.19 0.10
CA ILE A 147 -4.56 -1.40 1.05
C ILE A 147 -5.88 -1.36 0.27
N SER A 148 -6.61 -2.45 0.25
CA SER A 148 -7.93 -2.52 -0.37
C SER A 148 -9.02 -2.34 0.69
N THR A 149 -9.94 -1.42 0.43
CA THR A 149 -11.19 -1.26 1.18
C THR A 149 -12.38 -1.85 0.44
N VAL A 150 -12.15 -2.41 -0.76
CA VAL A 150 -13.16 -3.04 -1.61
C VAL A 150 -13.34 -4.48 -1.14
N PRO A 151 -14.53 -4.88 -0.66
CA PRO A 151 -14.79 -6.26 -0.22
C PRO A 151 -14.78 -7.22 -1.42
N ASP A 152 -14.54 -8.49 -1.14
CA ASP A 152 -14.73 -9.54 -2.14
C ASP A 152 -16.21 -9.58 -2.58
N GLN A 153 -16.42 -9.75 -3.89
CA GLN A 153 -17.73 -9.58 -4.55
C GLN A 153 -18.81 -10.57 -4.07
N GLN A 154 -18.46 -11.62 -3.35
CA GLN A 154 -19.40 -12.68 -2.98
C GLN A 154 -20.26 -12.38 -1.74
N ASP A 155 -19.92 -11.35 -0.96
CA ASP A 155 -20.59 -11.09 0.30
C ASP A 155 -21.60 -9.94 0.20
N SER A 156 -22.90 -10.26 0.05
CA SER A 156 -23.96 -9.29 0.39
C SER A 156 -24.06 -9.13 1.90
N LEU A 157 -23.25 -8.27 2.48
CA LEU A 157 -23.12 -8.09 3.92
C LEU A 157 -23.65 -6.72 4.36
N LEU A 158 -24.41 -6.72 5.45
CA LEU A 158 -24.64 -5.52 6.26
C LEU A 158 -23.89 -5.69 7.57
N GLN A 159 -22.98 -4.78 7.84
CA GLN A 159 -22.25 -4.74 9.12
C GLN A 159 -22.52 -3.41 9.83
N LEU A 160 -23.02 -3.51 11.04
CA LEU A 160 -23.19 -2.42 11.97
C LEU A 160 -22.43 -2.78 13.24
N SER A 161 -21.55 -1.90 13.71
CA SER A 161 -20.85 -2.13 14.97
C SER A 161 -20.65 -0.84 15.75
N ILE A 162 -20.76 -0.96 17.09
CA ILE A 162 -20.43 0.09 18.04
C ILE A 162 -19.44 -0.52 19.01
N THR A 163 -18.25 0.06 19.09
CA THR A 163 -17.20 -0.35 20.05
C THR A 163 -16.99 0.77 21.06
N ARG A 164 -16.84 0.40 22.32
CA ARG A 164 -16.51 1.30 23.43
C ARG A 164 -15.31 0.75 24.19
N GLY A 165 -14.47 1.62 24.73
CA GLY A 165 -13.27 1.26 25.46
C GLY A 165 -12.91 2.30 26.52
N THR A 166 -11.72 2.15 27.09
CA THR A 166 -11.10 3.14 27.98
C THR A 166 -10.88 4.47 27.26
N ASP A 167 -10.50 5.50 27.98
CA ASP A 167 -10.17 6.83 27.44
C ASP A 167 -11.29 7.42 26.58
N ASN A 168 -12.54 7.14 26.97
CA ASN A 168 -13.75 7.53 26.25
C ASN A 168 -13.74 7.12 24.76
N TYR A 169 -13.07 5.99 24.48
CA TYR A 169 -13.01 5.44 23.13
C TYR A 169 -14.40 5.02 22.65
N LYS A 170 -14.75 5.51 21.47
CA LYS A 170 -16.00 5.16 20.79
C LYS A 170 -15.74 5.02 19.29
N LYS A 171 -16.14 3.87 18.73
CA LYS A 171 -16.12 3.63 17.29
C LYS A 171 -17.48 3.17 16.82
N GLU A 172 -18.00 3.83 15.78
CA GLU A 172 -19.25 3.54 15.09
C GLU A 172 -18.91 3.20 13.64
N ASN A 173 -19.31 2.02 13.18
CA ASN A 173 -19.01 1.53 11.85
C ASN A 173 -20.26 1.02 11.17
N PHE A 174 -20.49 1.49 9.96
CA PHE A 174 -21.51 1.02 9.03
C PHE A 174 -20.85 0.61 7.73
N GLN A 175 -21.12 -0.61 7.28
CA GLN A 175 -20.71 -1.10 5.96
C GLN A 175 -21.86 -1.86 5.32
N LYS A 176 -22.12 -1.61 4.05
CA LYS A 176 -23.10 -2.34 3.27
C LYS A 176 -22.54 -2.68 1.91
N ASN A 177 -22.63 -3.94 1.57
CA ASN A 177 -22.31 -4.47 0.25
C ASN A 177 -23.59 -5.02 -0.41
N TRP A 178 -23.80 -4.66 -1.66
CA TRP A 178 -24.83 -5.21 -2.53
C TRP A 178 -24.17 -5.85 -3.73
N THR A 179 -24.44 -7.12 -3.94
CA THR A 179 -23.98 -7.85 -5.12
C THR A 179 -25.16 -8.39 -5.88
N LYS A 180 -25.21 -8.12 -7.20
CA LYS A 180 -26.23 -8.63 -8.08
C LYS A 180 -25.62 -8.96 -9.44
N LYS A 181 -25.51 -10.27 -9.75
CA LYS A 181 -24.87 -10.77 -10.98
C LYS A 181 -23.45 -10.14 -11.12
N ASP A 182 -23.26 -9.40 -12.21
CA ASP A 182 -21.97 -8.80 -12.59
C ASP A 182 -21.75 -7.39 -12.02
N LYS A 183 -22.51 -7.01 -11.00
CA LYS A 183 -22.40 -5.69 -10.37
C LYS A 183 -22.26 -5.82 -8.87
N SER A 184 -21.38 -5.04 -8.28
CA SER A 184 -21.31 -4.85 -6.83
C SER A 184 -21.24 -3.37 -6.48
N LEU A 185 -21.85 -3.02 -5.36
CA LEU A 185 -21.80 -1.69 -4.77
C LEU A 185 -21.48 -1.85 -3.29
N ASN A 186 -20.40 -1.25 -2.86
CA ASN A 186 -20.02 -1.17 -1.45
C ASN A 186 -20.08 0.28 -0.99
N VAL A 187 -20.56 0.51 0.23
CA VAL A 187 -20.49 1.80 0.91
C VAL A 187 -20.10 1.56 2.38
N PHE A 188 -19.33 2.48 2.94
CA PHE A 188 -18.99 2.47 4.35
C PHE A 188 -18.96 3.87 4.96
N LEU A 189 -19.25 3.93 6.26
CA LEU A 189 -19.14 5.11 7.11
C LEU A 189 -18.50 4.66 8.42
N LEU A 190 -17.50 5.39 8.88
CA LEU A 190 -16.83 5.11 10.14
C LEU A 190 -16.62 6.42 10.90
N LYS A 191 -16.85 6.38 12.20
CA LYS A 191 -16.52 7.46 13.12
C LYS A 191 -15.80 6.89 14.32
N THR A 192 -14.62 7.44 14.62
CA THR A 192 -13.84 7.09 15.80
C THR A 192 -13.58 8.34 16.63
N LYS A 193 -13.69 8.22 17.95
CA LYS A 193 -13.31 9.25 18.92
C LYS A 193 -12.61 8.57 20.10
N SER A 194 -11.56 9.20 20.61
CA SER A 194 -10.91 8.86 21.88
C SER A 194 -10.42 10.15 22.55
N GLU A 195 -10.41 10.20 23.86
CA GLU A 195 -9.71 11.25 24.61
C GLU A 195 -8.21 10.93 24.74
N GLY A 196 -7.83 9.68 24.38
CA GLY A 196 -6.45 9.24 24.41
C GLY A 196 -5.85 9.17 25.81
N PHE A 197 -4.53 9.08 25.82
CA PHE A 197 -3.73 9.02 27.04
C PHE A 197 -2.44 9.87 26.84
N PRO A 198 -1.71 10.22 27.91
CA PRO A 198 -0.47 10.95 27.77
C PRO A 198 0.57 10.16 26.96
N SER A 199 1.16 10.78 25.94
CA SER A 199 2.21 10.16 25.13
C SER A 199 3.61 10.21 25.79
N LEU A 200 3.76 11.06 26.81
CA LEU A 200 4.98 11.21 27.61
C LEU A 200 4.73 10.83 29.05
N LEU A 201 5.63 10.07 29.67
CA LEU A 201 5.55 9.69 31.09
C LEU A 201 5.55 10.90 32.03
N SER A 202 6.15 12.01 31.61
CA SER A 202 6.22 13.27 32.37
C SER A 202 4.97 14.16 32.24
N SER A 203 4.01 13.77 31.41
CA SER A 203 2.81 14.58 31.13
C SER A 203 1.55 13.93 31.67
N SER A 204 0.61 14.74 32.15
CA SER A 204 -0.76 14.33 32.46
C SER A 204 -1.76 14.70 31.36
N ILE A 205 -1.29 15.28 30.25
CA ILE A 205 -2.14 15.77 29.17
C ILE A 205 -2.44 14.61 28.21
N ASN A 206 -3.72 14.31 28.04
CA ASN A 206 -4.18 13.29 27.09
C ASN A 206 -4.07 13.83 25.64
N ASN A 207 -3.76 12.93 24.73
CA ASN A 207 -3.69 13.21 23.30
C ASN A 207 -4.90 12.59 22.59
N GLY A 208 -5.93 13.39 22.40
CA GLY A 208 -7.18 12.97 21.82
C GLY A 208 -7.10 12.71 20.32
N TYR A 209 -8.05 11.92 19.83
CA TYR A 209 -8.16 11.55 18.42
C TYR A 209 -9.63 11.56 17.98
N LYS A 210 -9.87 12.12 16.80
CA LYS A 210 -11.17 12.09 16.11
C LYS A 210 -10.94 11.74 14.66
N ASN A 211 -11.68 10.77 14.14
CA ASN A 211 -11.67 10.36 12.73
C ASN A 211 -13.09 10.17 12.22
N LYS A 212 -13.30 10.57 10.97
CA LYS A 212 -14.47 10.22 10.17
C LYS A 212 -13.96 9.72 8.83
N SER A 213 -14.26 8.46 8.50
CA SER A 213 -13.97 7.90 7.19
C SER A 213 -15.25 7.54 6.47
N LEU A 214 -15.29 7.83 5.19
CA LEU A 214 -16.37 7.44 4.31
C LEU A 214 -15.84 7.03 2.95
N GLY A 215 -16.58 6.17 2.29
CA GLY A 215 -16.21 5.76 0.95
C GLY A 215 -17.05 4.60 0.44
N GLY A 216 -16.57 4.02 -0.64
CA GLY A 216 -17.19 2.87 -1.25
C GLY A 216 -16.60 2.54 -2.60
N SER A 217 -17.14 1.53 -3.23
CA SER A 217 -16.74 1.09 -4.55
C SER A 217 -17.95 0.62 -5.36
N PHE A 218 -17.84 0.79 -6.65
CA PHE A 218 -18.78 0.24 -7.62
C PHE A 218 -17.99 -0.56 -8.67
N ASP A 219 -18.36 -1.82 -8.85
CA ASP A 219 -17.82 -2.71 -9.84
C ASP A 219 -18.92 -3.15 -10.79
N SER A 220 -18.64 -3.18 -12.08
CA SER A 220 -19.55 -3.70 -13.08
C SER A 220 -18.78 -4.40 -14.18
N LYS A 221 -19.19 -5.62 -14.48
CA LYS A 221 -18.73 -6.38 -15.66
C LYS A 221 -19.91 -6.54 -16.62
N LYS A 222 -19.74 -6.09 -17.85
CA LYS A 222 -20.74 -6.29 -18.91
C LYS A 222 -20.02 -6.66 -20.20
N ASP A 223 -20.33 -7.82 -20.75
CA ASP A 223 -19.70 -8.37 -21.95
C ASP A 223 -18.15 -8.36 -21.81
N GLN A 224 -17.47 -7.56 -22.60
CA GLN A 224 -16.03 -7.41 -22.65
C GLN A 224 -15.52 -6.21 -21.83
N ALA A 225 -16.40 -5.48 -21.15
CA ALA A 225 -16.02 -4.28 -20.41
C ALA A 225 -16.16 -4.49 -18.90
N LYS A 226 -15.12 -4.06 -18.16
CA LYS A 226 -15.14 -3.96 -16.70
C LYS A 226 -14.96 -2.50 -16.28
N ILE A 227 -15.80 -2.04 -15.38
CA ILE A 227 -15.70 -0.71 -14.77
C ILE A 227 -15.52 -0.91 -13.28
N ASN A 228 -14.51 -0.24 -12.71
CA ASN A 228 -14.36 -0.10 -11.27
C ASN A 228 -14.27 1.38 -10.92
N ILE A 229 -15.00 1.78 -9.90
CA ILE A 229 -14.93 3.12 -9.30
C ILE A 229 -14.71 2.92 -7.81
N SER A 230 -13.75 3.60 -7.22
CA SER A 230 -13.57 3.57 -5.77
C SER A 230 -13.32 4.96 -5.20
N THR A 231 -13.76 5.16 -3.97
CA THR A 231 -13.54 6.38 -3.21
C THR A 231 -13.26 6.04 -1.75
N TRP A 232 -12.29 6.70 -1.17
CA TRP A 232 -11.98 6.66 0.24
C TRP A 232 -11.61 8.06 0.70
N LEU A 233 -12.18 8.50 1.80
CA LEU A 233 -11.90 9.77 2.46
C LEU A 233 -11.76 9.52 3.96
N SER A 234 -10.71 10.04 4.56
CA SER A 234 -10.50 10.08 6.01
C SER A 234 -10.16 11.49 6.44
N LYS A 235 -10.90 12.04 7.40
CA LYS A 235 -10.63 13.35 7.98
C LYS A 235 -10.89 13.39 9.46
N GLY A 236 -10.12 14.21 10.15
CA GLY A 236 -10.25 14.31 11.60
C GLY A 236 -9.30 15.29 12.24
N GLN A 237 -9.03 15.03 13.51
CA GLN A 237 -8.14 15.81 14.34
C GLN A 237 -7.32 14.89 15.22
N THR A 238 -6.03 15.20 15.37
CA THR A 238 -5.12 14.55 16.29
C THR A 238 -4.53 15.59 17.22
N GLU A 239 -4.58 15.34 18.53
CA GLU A 239 -3.91 16.12 19.57
C GLU A 239 -2.55 15.47 19.88
N TYR A 240 -1.54 16.31 20.13
CA TYR A 240 -0.18 15.86 20.42
C TYR A 240 0.55 16.87 21.30
N LEU A 241 1.73 16.53 21.80
CA LEU A 241 2.60 17.43 22.54
C LEU A 241 3.80 17.83 21.70
N ASP A 242 4.19 19.10 21.76
CA ASP A 242 5.44 19.58 21.18
C ASP A 242 6.67 19.16 22.02
N PHE A 243 7.87 19.58 21.62
CA PHE A 243 9.13 19.30 22.32
C PHE A 243 9.20 19.91 23.72
N GLN A 244 8.39 20.94 24.00
CA GLN A 244 8.29 21.62 25.28
C GLN A 244 7.11 21.10 26.12
N SER A 245 6.43 20.04 25.65
CA SER A 245 5.21 19.47 26.26
C SER A 245 3.98 20.39 26.23
N ASN A 246 3.93 21.36 25.32
CA ASN A 246 2.73 22.14 25.09
C ASN A 246 1.72 21.35 24.26
N PRO A 247 0.42 21.42 24.58
CA PRO A 247 -0.61 20.73 23.82
C PRO A 247 -0.89 21.44 22.47
N LEU A 248 -0.82 20.67 21.41
CA LEU A 248 -1.12 21.09 20.05
C LEU A 248 -2.12 20.14 19.40
N SER A 249 -2.68 20.56 18.29
CA SER A 249 -3.52 19.71 17.46
C SER A 249 -3.35 20.03 15.97
N TYR A 250 -3.53 19.02 15.12
CA TYR A 250 -3.67 19.24 13.70
C TYR A 250 -4.97 18.62 13.18
N ASN A 251 -5.58 19.30 12.23
CA ASN A 251 -6.65 18.74 11.40
C ASN A 251 -6.03 18.11 10.16
N TYR A 252 -6.59 17.00 9.71
CA TYR A 252 -6.13 16.32 8.51
C TYR A 252 -7.29 15.91 7.60
N GLU A 253 -6.99 15.80 6.33
CA GLU A 253 -7.85 15.22 5.31
C GLU A 253 -7.00 14.45 4.31
N THR A 254 -7.22 13.14 4.19
CA THR A 254 -6.58 12.30 3.19
C THR A 254 -7.66 11.61 2.37
N SER A 255 -7.53 11.66 1.03
CA SER A 255 -8.50 10.98 0.16
C SER A 255 -7.83 10.28 -1.03
N ALA A 256 -8.52 9.27 -1.54
CA ALA A 256 -8.12 8.49 -2.71
C ALA A 256 -9.36 8.15 -3.54
N HIS A 257 -9.34 8.51 -4.81
CA HIS A 257 -10.42 8.29 -5.76
C HIS A 257 -9.88 7.64 -7.02
N SER A 258 -10.54 6.62 -7.53
CA SER A 258 -10.16 5.96 -8.78
C SER A 258 -11.34 5.65 -9.66
N PHE A 259 -11.06 5.68 -10.96
CA PHE A 259 -11.90 5.16 -12.03
C PHE A 259 -11.02 4.27 -12.91
N SER A 260 -11.44 3.03 -13.12
CA SER A 260 -10.78 2.09 -14.01
C SER A 260 -11.78 1.54 -15.03
N TYR A 261 -11.35 1.52 -16.26
CA TYR A 261 -12.06 0.91 -17.37
C TYR A 261 -11.14 -0.10 -18.05
N LEU A 262 -11.56 -1.36 -18.10
CA LEU A 262 -10.86 -2.42 -18.83
C LEU A 262 -11.77 -2.91 -19.95
N PHE A 263 -11.24 -2.94 -21.16
CA PHE A 263 -11.90 -3.51 -22.33
C PHE A 263 -11.11 -4.73 -22.83
N GLU A 264 -11.78 -5.89 -22.80
CA GLU A 264 -11.24 -7.17 -23.28
C GLU A 264 -11.69 -7.38 -24.73
N HIS A 265 -10.86 -7.05 -25.72
CA HIS A 265 -11.17 -7.32 -27.12
C HIS A 265 -11.05 -8.83 -27.40
N LYS A 266 -11.84 -9.34 -28.39
CA LYS A 266 -11.91 -10.77 -28.75
C LYS A 266 -10.60 -11.33 -29.35
N ASP A 267 -9.45 -11.08 -28.82
CA ASP A 267 -8.09 -11.41 -29.26
C ASP A 267 -7.40 -10.32 -30.11
N PRO A 268 -6.15 -10.01 -29.83
CA PRO A 268 -5.30 -10.46 -28.70
C PRO A 268 -5.06 -9.35 -27.65
N PHE A 269 -5.88 -8.31 -27.53
CA PHE A 269 -5.56 -7.11 -26.78
C PHE A 269 -6.55 -6.79 -25.68
N LEU A 270 -6.01 -6.36 -24.55
CA LEU A 270 -6.70 -5.70 -23.47
C LEU A 270 -6.32 -4.22 -23.47
N VAL A 271 -7.30 -3.34 -23.38
CA VAL A 271 -7.08 -1.90 -23.18
C VAL A 271 -7.58 -1.50 -21.81
N SER A 272 -6.72 -0.89 -21.02
CA SER A 272 -7.09 -0.40 -19.69
C SER A 272 -6.82 1.10 -19.58
N LEU A 273 -7.80 1.82 -19.06
CA LEU A 273 -7.73 3.24 -18.71
C LEU A 273 -7.92 3.37 -17.20
N ASN A 274 -6.96 4.01 -16.52
CA ASN A 274 -7.06 4.30 -15.10
C ASN A 274 -6.89 5.81 -14.85
N LEU A 275 -7.84 6.38 -14.13
CA LEU A 275 -7.79 7.75 -13.64
C LEU A 275 -7.79 7.69 -12.12
N SER A 276 -6.91 8.43 -11.47
CA SER A 276 -6.94 8.53 -10.02
C SER A 276 -6.58 9.92 -9.52
N ALA A 277 -7.18 10.28 -8.38
CA ALA A 277 -6.92 11.51 -7.67
C ALA A 277 -6.69 11.20 -6.19
N ALA A 278 -5.73 11.89 -5.59
CA ALA A 278 -5.48 11.84 -4.16
C ALA A 278 -5.27 13.24 -3.60
N LYS A 279 -5.66 13.43 -2.35
CA LYS A 279 -5.41 14.64 -1.57
C LYS A 279 -4.81 14.27 -0.23
N ASP A 280 -3.88 15.04 0.24
CA ASP A 280 -3.37 15.03 1.60
C ASP A 280 -3.30 16.47 2.12
N LEU A 281 -3.93 16.75 3.26
CA LEU A 281 -3.99 18.05 3.91
C LEU A 281 -3.69 17.89 5.39
N ILE A 282 -2.76 18.68 5.90
CA ILE A 282 -2.50 18.90 7.33
C ILE A 282 -2.61 20.38 7.60
N ASP A 283 -3.38 20.77 8.62
CA ASP A 283 -3.58 22.14 9.09
C ASP A 283 -3.42 22.15 10.62
N GLN A 284 -2.34 22.76 11.12
CA GLN A 284 -1.98 22.79 12.53
C GLN A 284 -1.49 24.17 12.97
N ASN A 285 -1.55 24.44 14.27
CA ASN A 285 -0.93 25.65 14.83
C ASN A 285 0.61 25.49 14.83
N GLN A 286 1.33 26.59 14.66
CA GLN A 286 2.79 26.59 14.76
C GLN A 286 3.25 26.41 16.21
N LEU A 287 4.41 25.74 16.39
CA LEU A 287 4.99 25.50 17.71
C LEU A 287 5.31 26.79 18.47
N ASN A 288 5.77 27.82 17.75
CA ASN A 288 6.26 29.08 18.35
C ASN A 288 5.24 30.21 18.29
N ASP A 289 4.14 30.03 17.56
CA ASP A 289 3.07 31.03 17.40
C ASP A 289 1.73 30.34 17.17
N LEU A 290 0.94 30.21 18.21
CA LEU A 290 -0.35 29.51 18.18
C LEU A 290 -1.42 30.25 17.38
N ASP A 291 -1.22 31.53 17.05
CA ASP A 291 -2.12 32.32 16.20
C ASP A 291 -1.83 32.09 14.71
N GLN A 292 -0.66 31.52 14.38
CA GLN A 292 -0.29 31.12 13.03
C GLN A 292 -0.50 29.62 12.81
N LYS A 293 -0.75 29.25 11.58
CA LYS A 293 -1.00 27.86 11.20
C LYS A 293 0.03 27.36 10.20
N ASP A 294 0.51 26.14 10.47
CA ASP A 294 1.19 25.36 9.48
C ASP A 294 0.17 24.64 8.60
N LYS A 295 0.26 24.84 7.30
CA LYS A 295 -0.62 24.17 6.34
C LYS A 295 0.20 23.53 5.24
N THR A 296 0.02 22.21 5.08
CA THR A 296 0.59 21.47 3.96
C THR A 296 -0.53 20.78 3.20
N GLU A 297 -0.55 20.94 1.90
CA GLU A 297 -1.56 20.36 1.03
C GLU A 297 -0.91 19.81 -0.23
N THR A 298 -1.19 18.58 -0.56
CA THR A 298 -0.81 17.93 -1.83
C THR A 298 -2.06 17.43 -2.53
N ASP A 299 -2.27 17.86 -3.77
CA ASP A 299 -3.26 17.29 -4.69
C ASP A 299 -2.52 16.53 -5.79
N SER A 300 -2.92 15.30 -6.07
CA SER A 300 -2.33 14.45 -7.10
C SER A 300 -3.39 13.97 -8.08
N LEU A 301 -3.05 14.01 -9.37
CA LEU A 301 -3.85 13.44 -10.46
C LEU A 301 -2.98 12.49 -11.27
N ASN A 302 -3.47 11.30 -11.51
CA ASN A 302 -2.77 10.31 -12.32
C ASN A 302 -3.67 9.78 -13.43
N PHE A 303 -3.10 9.72 -14.63
CA PHE A 303 -3.68 9.12 -15.83
C PHE A 303 -2.79 7.96 -16.26
N GLU A 304 -3.36 6.79 -16.48
CA GLU A 304 -2.66 5.61 -16.98
C GLU A 304 -3.46 4.97 -18.12
N LEU A 305 -2.79 4.75 -19.24
CA LEU A 305 -3.31 4.01 -20.37
C LEU A 305 -2.41 2.79 -20.62
N MET A 306 -3.00 1.61 -20.67
CA MET A 306 -2.30 0.35 -20.89
C MET A 306 -2.91 -0.40 -22.08
N LEU A 307 -2.02 -0.92 -22.92
CA LEU A 307 -2.31 -1.93 -23.91
C LEU A 307 -1.54 -3.19 -23.53
N SER A 308 -2.23 -4.32 -23.36
CA SER A 308 -1.59 -5.58 -22.98
C SER A 308 -2.17 -6.77 -23.73
N SER A 309 -1.42 -7.86 -23.78
CA SER A 309 -1.95 -9.18 -24.10
C SER A 309 -2.67 -9.78 -22.89
N PRO A 310 -3.50 -10.83 -23.06
CA PRO A 310 -4.04 -11.62 -21.97
C PRO A 310 -2.92 -12.16 -21.05
N SER A 311 -3.17 -12.16 -19.74
CA SER A 311 -2.19 -12.58 -18.73
C SER A 311 -1.94 -14.09 -18.72
N ASP A 312 -2.89 -14.88 -19.19
CA ASP A 312 -2.82 -16.36 -19.19
C ASP A 312 -1.93 -16.93 -20.30
N ASN A 313 -1.55 -16.11 -21.29
CA ASN A 313 -0.63 -16.54 -22.33
C ASN A 313 0.77 -16.84 -21.75
N ASP A 314 1.44 -17.84 -22.28
CA ASP A 314 2.84 -18.16 -21.95
C ASP A 314 3.78 -16.98 -22.24
N PHE A 315 3.51 -16.25 -23.31
CA PHE A 315 4.13 -14.94 -23.55
C PHE A 315 3.07 -13.85 -23.43
N ALA A 316 3.24 -13.00 -22.43
CA ALA A 316 2.39 -11.83 -22.21
C ALA A 316 3.23 -10.55 -22.16
N TYR A 317 2.67 -9.45 -22.66
CA TYR A 317 3.33 -8.15 -22.68
C TYR A 317 2.34 -7.02 -22.39
N ALA A 318 2.89 -5.90 -21.93
CA ALA A 318 2.15 -4.67 -21.77
C ALA A 318 3.01 -3.46 -22.18
N VAL A 319 2.36 -2.45 -22.74
CA VAL A 319 2.91 -1.10 -22.97
C VAL A 319 2.01 -0.11 -22.26
N ILE A 320 2.60 0.72 -21.43
CA ILE A 320 1.85 1.59 -20.54
C ILE A 320 2.38 3.02 -20.64
N TYR A 321 1.47 3.95 -20.79
CA TYR A 321 1.71 5.38 -20.64
C TYR A 321 1.15 5.86 -19.31
N VAL A 322 1.93 6.62 -18.54
CA VAL A 322 1.50 7.20 -17.26
C VAL A 322 1.83 8.69 -17.25
N GLN A 323 0.86 9.50 -16.82
CA GLN A 323 1.08 10.91 -16.53
C GLN A 323 0.59 11.20 -15.11
N GLU A 324 1.50 11.67 -14.26
CA GLU A 324 1.23 12.12 -12.89
C GLU A 324 1.43 13.63 -12.81
N LYS A 325 0.46 14.33 -12.21
CA LYS A 325 0.55 15.75 -11.88
C LYS A 325 0.33 15.92 -10.39
N GLN A 326 1.16 16.73 -9.77
CA GLN A 326 1.05 17.05 -8.34
C GLN A 326 1.07 18.55 -8.15
N LYS A 327 0.20 19.03 -7.26
CA LYS A 327 0.17 20.42 -6.80
C LYS A 327 0.41 20.42 -5.30
N VAL A 328 1.37 21.22 -4.86
CA VAL A 328 1.72 21.39 -3.46
C VAL A 328 1.53 22.82 -3.05
N ASN A 329 0.84 23.03 -1.94
CA ASN A 329 0.78 24.29 -1.19
C ASN A 329 1.41 24.03 0.18
N TYR A 330 2.44 24.77 0.51
CA TYR A 330 3.18 24.64 1.77
C TYR A 330 3.29 26.00 2.46
N SER A 331 2.95 26.03 3.73
CA SER A 331 3.08 27.18 4.61
C SER A 331 3.45 26.66 5.99
N SER A 332 4.70 26.83 6.43
CA SER A 332 5.16 26.37 7.73
C SER A 332 6.43 27.12 8.15
N PHE A 333 6.52 27.49 9.43
CA PHE A 333 7.68 28.17 10.04
C PHE A 333 8.24 29.34 9.20
N GLY A 334 7.36 30.21 8.68
CA GLY A 334 7.74 31.35 7.84
C GLY A 334 8.14 31.00 6.41
N THR A 335 8.15 29.73 6.04
CA THR A 335 8.41 29.26 4.67
C THR A 335 7.09 29.06 3.94
N HIS A 336 6.94 29.72 2.78
CA HIS A 336 5.75 29.61 1.95
C HIS A 336 6.14 29.30 0.51
N PHE A 337 5.56 28.25 -0.06
CA PHE A 337 5.73 27.98 -1.49
C PHE A 337 4.52 27.25 -2.08
N GLN A 338 4.36 27.40 -3.37
CA GLN A 338 3.43 26.64 -4.18
C GLN A 338 4.19 26.06 -5.37
N LYS A 339 4.07 24.77 -5.59
CA LYS A 339 4.73 24.05 -6.69
C LYS A 339 3.77 23.11 -7.40
N ASN A 340 3.91 23.07 -8.71
CA ASN A 340 3.28 22.08 -9.55
C ASN A 340 4.38 21.24 -10.18
N THR A 341 4.21 19.93 -10.20
CA THR A 341 5.14 19.01 -10.85
C THR A 341 4.39 18.07 -11.78
N LYS A 342 5.08 17.64 -12.81
CA LYS A 342 4.57 16.70 -13.79
C LYS A 342 5.61 15.62 -14.06
N THR A 343 5.18 14.36 -14.01
CA THR A 343 5.97 13.22 -14.43
C THR A 343 5.26 12.51 -15.56
N THR A 344 5.98 12.27 -16.67
CA THR A 344 5.49 11.46 -17.79
C THR A 344 6.33 10.20 -17.87
N SER A 345 5.71 9.03 -17.99
CA SER A 345 6.44 7.76 -18.04
C SER A 345 5.91 6.84 -19.12
N PHE A 346 6.84 6.09 -19.70
CA PHE A 346 6.56 4.95 -20.58
C PHE A 346 7.12 3.69 -19.94
N LEU A 347 6.29 2.67 -19.84
CA LEU A 347 6.65 1.38 -19.24
C LEU A 347 6.42 0.28 -20.28
N THR A 348 7.28 -0.72 -20.23
CA THR A 348 7.03 -2.01 -20.87
C THR A 348 7.22 -3.13 -19.86
N GLU A 349 6.38 -4.11 -19.97
CA GLU A 349 6.47 -5.35 -19.18
C GLU A 349 6.29 -6.54 -20.11
N SER A 350 7.10 -7.59 -19.91
CA SER A 350 6.95 -8.86 -20.59
C SER A 350 7.06 -10.02 -19.61
N LYS A 351 6.26 -11.06 -19.85
CA LYS A 351 6.27 -12.34 -19.16
C LYS A 351 6.53 -13.43 -20.18
N LEU A 352 7.46 -14.33 -19.89
CA LEU A 352 7.70 -15.54 -20.68
C LEU A 352 7.70 -16.74 -19.75
N LYS A 353 6.79 -17.69 -19.97
CA LYS A 353 6.69 -18.96 -19.25
C LYS A 353 7.07 -20.11 -20.19
N ILE A 354 8.05 -20.89 -19.81
CA ILE A 354 8.48 -22.08 -20.54
C ILE A 354 8.53 -23.23 -19.56
N LYS A 355 7.54 -24.11 -19.62
CA LYS A 355 7.37 -25.22 -18.66
C LYS A 355 7.34 -24.68 -17.22
N THR A 356 8.35 -25.05 -16.42
CA THR A 356 8.50 -24.66 -15.03
C THR A 356 9.29 -23.37 -14.82
N ASN A 357 9.72 -22.72 -15.89
CA ASN A 357 10.52 -21.49 -15.84
C ASN A 357 9.65 -20.29 -16.17
N LEU A 358 9.75 -19.23 -15.41
CA LEU A 358 9.07 -17.97 -15.62
C LEU A 358 10.08 -16.82 -15.57
N VAL A 359 10.16 -16.06 -16.63
CA VAL A 359 10.98 -14.82 -16.72
C VAL A 359 10.05 -13.65 -16.86
N ARG A 360 10.33 -12.58 -16.14
CA ARG A 360 9.61 -11.31 -16.25
C ARG A 360 10.60 -10.16 -16.35
N VAL A 361 10.38 -9.28 -17.32
CA VAL A 361 11.22 -8.10 -17.53
C VAL A 361 10.35 -6.87 -17.54
N LYS A 362 10.77 -5.82 -16.84
CA LYS A 362 10.10 -4.53 -16.78
C LYS A 362 11.10 -3.41 -17.02
N LEU A 363 10.71 -2.46 -17.83
CA LEU A 363 11.48 -1.25 -18.11
C LEU A 363 10.58 -0.03 -17.96
N ARG A 364 11.07 1.02 -17.35
CA ARG A 364 10.38 2.30 -17.23
C ARG A 364 11.31 3.44 -17.53
N LEU A 365 10.84 4.35 -18.37
CA LEU A 365 11.44 5.66 -18.64
C LEU A 365 10.51 6.71 -18.06
N SER A 366 10.98 7.47 -17.10
CA SER A 366 10.23 8.57 -16.48
C SER A 366 10.92 9.88 -16.78
N ASN A 367 10.17 10.89 -17.18
CA ASN A 367 10.66 12.26 -17.34
C ASN A 367 9.90 13.16 -16.35
N HIS A 368 10.63 13.68 -15.36
CA HIS A 368 10.13 14.58 -14.34
C HIS A 368 10.56 16.01 -14.70
N ASP A 369 9.67 16.98 -14.60
CA ASP A 369 9.91 18.37 -14.99
C ASP A 369 11.06 19.05 -14.24
N LEU A 370 11.34 18.67 -12.98
CA LEU A 370 12.45 19.22 -12.19
C LEU A 370 13.74 18.40 -12.26
N TYR A 371 13.64 17.06 -12.37
CA TYR A 371 14.79 16.15 -12.24
C TYR A 371 15.19 15.46 -13.54
N GLY A 372 14.47 15.76 -14.64
CA GLY A 372 14.76 15.16 -15.95
C GLY A 372 14.41 13.68 -16.02
N SER A 373 15.18 12.95 -16.82
CA SER A 373 14.87 11.56 -17.19
C SER A 373 15.51 10.55 -16.25
N HIS A 374 14.72 9.59 -15.77
CA HIS A 374 15.15 8.46 -14.97
C HIS A 374 14.73 7.14 -15.60
N LYS A 375 15.62 6.14 -15.48
CA LYS A 375 15.40 4.78 -15.97
C LYS A 375 15.32 3.85 -14.78
N SER A 376 14.28 3.00 -14.74
CA SER A 376 14.20 1.90 -13.79
C SER A 376 13.87 0.61 -14.51
N TRP A 377 14.39 -0.50 -14.01
CA TRP A 377 14.22 -1.81 -14.60
C TRP A 377 14.06 -2.86 -13.51
N ASN A 378 13.47 -3.99 -13.87
CA ASN A 378 13.39 -5.16 -13.03
C ASN A 378 13.42 -6.42 -13.87
N ILE A 379 14.19 -7.40 -13.45
CA ILE A 379 14.27 -8.74 -14.03
C ILE A 379 13.98 -9.73 -12.91
N GLY A 380 12.96 -10.52 -13.10
CA GLY A 380 12.59 -11.60 -12.20
C GLY A 380 12.63 -12.95 -12.91
N TYR A 381 13.18 -13.94 -12.23
CA TYR A 381 13.19 -15.34 -12.65
C TYR A 381 12.60 -16.21 -11.56
N LYS A 382 11.72 -17.13 -11.94
CA LYS A 382 11.20 -18.17 -11.06
C LYS A 382 11.33 -19.52 -11.75
N LYS A 383 11.68 -20.54 -10.97
CA LYS A 383 11.68 -21.93 -11.42
C LYS A 383 11.00 -22.82 -10.38
N ASP A 384 10.00 -23.54 -10.81
CA ASP A 384 9.40 -24.60 -10.00
C ASP A 384 10.26 -25.86 -10.16
N LEU A 385 10.91 -26.28 -9.07
CA LEU A 385 11.80 -27.44 -9.04
C LEU A 385 10.99 -28.75 -9.02
N ASN A 386 9.87 -28.72 -8.32
CA ASN A 386 8.86 -29.78 -8.23
C ASN A 386 7.53 -29.14 -7.72
N PRO A 387 6.43 -29.86 -7.54
CA PRO A 387 5.15 -29.30 -7.09
C PRO A 387 5.21 -28.55 -5.75
N PHE A 388 6.22 -28.81 -4.93
CA PHE A 388 6.35 -28.24 -3.58
C PHE A 388 7.42 -27.17 -3.48
N TRP A 389 8.47 -27.19 -4.28
CA TRP A 389 9.63 -26.33 -4.16
C TRP A 389 9.80 -25.41 -5.36
N SER A 390 10.00 -24.14 -5.09
CA SER A 390 10.39 -23.16 -6.10
C SER A 390 11.57 -22.30 -5.65
N VAL A 391 12.31 -21.77 -6.63
CA VAL A 391 13.35 -20.78 -6.40
C VAL A 391 13.04 -19.54 -7.22
N ARG A 392 13.36 -18.39 -6.65
CA ARG A 392 13.16 -17.09 -7.30
C ARG A 392 14.44 -16.26 -7.23
N PHE A 393 14.70 -15.54 -8.28
CA PHE A 393 15.71 -14.49 -8.32
C PHE A 393 15.06 -13.22 -8.85
N ASN A 394 15.30 -12.09 -8.20
CA ASN A 394 14.81 -10.79 -8.61
C ASN A 394 15.92 -9.76 -8.50
N SER A 395 16.13 -8.97 -9.55
CA SER A 395 17.05 -7.85 -9.53
C SER A 395 16.42 -6.65 -10.20
N GLY A 396 16.68 -5.46 -9.66
CA GLY A 396 16.10 -4.25 -10.23
C GLY A 396 16.71 -2.98 -9.69
N SER A 397 16.34 -1.89 -10.34
CA SER A 397 16.66 -0.53 -9.91
C SER A 397 15.38 0.22 -9.55
N ALA A 398 15.51 1.10 -8.56
CA ALA A 398 14.46 2.03 -8.18
C ALA A 398 15.04 3.42 -7.98
N PHE A 399 14.18 4.43 -7.93
CA PHE A 399 14.59 5.80 -7.65
C PHE A 399 13.53 6.50 -6.80
N ARG A 400 13.95 7.56 -6.09
CA ARG A 400 13.08 8.50 -5.40
C ARG A 400 13.55 9.92 -5.71
N SER A 401 12.64 10.73 -6.22
CA SER A 401 12.87 12.17 -6.35
C SER A 401 12.77 12.83 -4.99
N PRO A 402 13.60 13.86 -4.70
CA PRO A 402 13.40 14.71 -3.52
C PRO A 402 11.97 15.24 -3.49
N ASN A 403 11.37 15.28 -2.33
CA ASN A 403 10.05 15.87 -2.14
C ASN A 403 10.13 17.40 -1.98
N SER A 404 8.99 18.08 -1.98
CA SER A 404 8.97 19.54 -1.95
C SER A 404 9.46 20.13 -0.62
N SER A 405 9.29 19.46 0.51
CA SER A 405 9.84 19.93 1.79
C SER A 405 11.35 19.74 1.86
N GLU A 406 11.89 18.70 1.24
CA GLU A 406 13.34 18.50 1.14
C GLU A 406 14.01 19.57 0.29
N LEU A 407 13.32 20.12 -0.70
CA LEU A 407 13.85 21.16 -1.60
C LEU A 407 13.62 22.59 -1.13
N TYR A 408 12.48 22.87 -0.49
CA TYR A 408 12.00 24.23 -0.26
C TYR A 408 11.57 24.48 1.19
N GLY A 409 11.49 23.47 2.05
CA GLY A 409 11.06 23.57 3.44
C GLY A 409 12.16 24.01 4.40
N TYR A 410 11.94 23.81 5.70
CA TYR A 410 12.96 24.08 6.72
C TYR A 410 14.14 23.10 6.58
N GLY A 411 15.38 23.64 6.66
CA GLY A 411 16.61 22.83 6.48
C GLY A 411 16.76 22.23 5.08
N SER A 412 16.05 22.75 4.11
CA SER A 412 16.01 22.26 2.73
C SER A 412 17.29 22.50 1.95
N ASN A 413 17.43 21.78 0.84
CA ASN A 413 18.52 21.98 -0.10
C ASN A 413 18.03 21.78 -1.54
N ILE A 414 18.00 22.85 -2.32
CA ILE A 414 17.54 22.83 -3.72
C ILE A 414 18.46 22.02 -4.66
N ASN A 415 19.70 21.75 -4.24
CA ASN A 415 20.70 21.01 -5.00
C ASN A 415 20.64 19.49 -4.77
N LEU A 416 19.62 18.97 -4.07
CA LEU A 416 19.47 17.55 -3.86
C LEU A 416 19.27 16.80 -5.18
N HIS A 417 20.01 15.69 -5.28
CA HIS A 417 19.87 14.73 -6.37
C HIS A 417 18.90 13.61 -5.98
N PRO A 418 18.19 13.00 -6.94
CA PRO A 418 17.40 11.81 -6.69
C PRO A 418 18.21 10.65 -6.11
N GLU A 419 17.61 9.93 -5.21
CA GLU A 419 18.14 8.68 -4.69
C GLU A 419 17.94 7.57 -5.72
N ILE A 420 18.95 6.73 -5.87
CA ILE A 420 18.93 5.61 -6.83
C ILE A 420 19.30 4.34 -6.07
N SER A 421 18.44 3.32 -6.15
CA SER A 421 18.75 2.01 -5.58
C SER A 421 18.98 0.95 -6.64
N LYS A 422 19.79 -0.03 -6.27
CA LYS A 422 19.93 -1.31 -6.95
C LYS A 422 19.75 -2.42 -5.92
N SER A 423 18.80 -3.29 -6.17
CA SER A 423 18.46 -4.40 -5.27
C SER A 423 18.57 -5.73 -5.97
N GLU A 424 18.96 -6.74 -5.21
CA GLU A 424 19.03 -8.13 -5.59
C GLU A 424 18.39 -8.98 -4.50
N GLU A 425 17.60 -9.98 -4.91
CA GLU A 425 16.90 -10.89 -4.00
C GLU A 425 16.98 -12.31 -4.56
N PHE A 426 17.28 -13.26 -3.68
CA PHE A 426 17.14 -14.68 -3.92
C PHE A 426 16.16 -15.25 -2.90
N ALA A 427 15.22 -16.08 -3.33
CA ALA A 427 14.29 -16.74 -2.45
C ALA A 427 14.15 -18.22 -2.82
N MET A 428 14.02 -19.06 -1.80
CA MET A 428 13.65 -20.47 -1.91
C MET A 428 12.39 -20.71 -1.08
N GLU A 429 11.39 -21.33 -1.69
CA GLU A 429 10.08 -21.50 -1.08
C GLU A 429 9.62 -22.94 -1.18
N LYS A 430 9.10 -23.46 -0.09
CA LYS A 430 8.39 -24.73 -0.02
C LYS A 430 6.93 -24.45 0.29
N THR A 431 6.04 -24.87 -0.59
CA THR A 431 4.59 -24.76 -0.41
C THR A 431 4.03 -26.16 -0.17
N SER A 432 3.24 -26.32 0.87
CA SER A 432 2.41 -27.49 1.14
C SER A 432 0.95 -27.04 1.28
N ASP A 433 0.01 -27.98 1.43
CA ASP A 433 -1.43 -27.68 1.46
C ASP A 433 -1.79 -26.63 2.54
N ASP A 434 -1.14 -26.69 3.71
CA ASP A 434 -1.48 -25.87 4.87
C ASP A 434 -0.36 -24.89 5.30
N SER A 435 0.80 -24.90 4.63
CA SER A 435 1.92 -24.07 5.07
C SER A 435 2.83 -23.63 3.93
N ILE A 436 3.42 -22.45 4.11
CA ILE A 436 4.48 -21.93 3.24
C ILE A 436 5.71 -21.68 4.11
N PHE A 437 6.85 -22.26 3.70
CA PHE A 437 8.14 -21.98 4.28
C PHE A 437 9.00 -21.29 3.23
N SER A 438 9.57 -20.16 3.58
CA SER A 438 10.46 -19.41 2.65
C SER A 438 11.72 -18.94 3.33
N ILE A 439 12.82 -18.95 2.58
CA ILE A 439 14.08 -18.32 2.93
C ILE A 439 14.34 -17.27 1.86
N VAL A 440 14.57 -16.03 2.30
CA VAL A 440 14.84 -14.90 1.41
C VAL A 440 16.14 -14.24 1.83
N ALA A 441 17.05 -14.07 0.89
CA ALA A 441 18.26 -13.28 1.05
C ALA A 441 18.20 -12.06 0.12
N PHE A 442 18.51 -10.87 0.63
CA PHE A 442 18.47 -9.65 -0.15
C PHE A 442 19.66 -8.73 0.11
N ASN A 443 19.96 -7.90 -0.88
CA ASN A 443 20.95 -6.84 -0.80
C ASN A 443 20.42 -5.61 -1.54
N ASN A 444 20.28 -4.48 -0.85
CA ASN A 444 19.84 -3.22 -1.42
C ASN A 444 20.91 -2.16 -1.22
N ASN A 445 21.37 -1.54 -2.30
CA ASN A 445 22.36 -0.47 -2.29
C ASN A 445 21.71 0.81 -2.78
N ILE A 446 21.78 1.89 -2.00
CA ILE A 446 21.22 3.21 -2.31
C ILE A 446 22.37 4.19 -2.49
N LYS A 447 22.37 4.92 -3.60
CA LYS A 447 23.24 6.08 -3.86
C LYS A 447 22.46 7.36 -3.66
N ASN A 448 23.16 8.42 -3.25
CA ASN A 448 22.60 9.74 -3.03
C ASN A 448 21.47 9.73 -1.99
N LEU A 449 21.55 8.89 -0.95
CA LEU A 449 20.55 8.87 0.12
C LEU A 449 20.40 10.28 0.72
N ILE A 450 19.18 10.79 0.78
CA ILE A 450 18.90 12.10 1.37
C ILE A 450 18.81 11.95 2.88
N ASN A 451 19.66 12.69 3.60
CA ASN A 451 19.68 12.69 5.05
C ASN A 451 19.94 14.09 5.59
N PHE A 452 19.52 14.35 6.84
CA PHE A 452 19.73 15.62 7.50
C PHE A 452 21.10 15.67 8.15
N ASP A 453 21.88 16.69 7.83
CA ASP A 453 23.16 17.00 8.45
C ASP A 453 22.94 17.97 9.61
N PHE A 454 23.07 17.45 10.85
CA PHE A 454 22.85 18.26 12.05
C PHE A 454 23.96 19.29 12.30
N GLN A 455 25.15 19.16 11.70
CA GLN A 455 26.22 20.14 11.85
C GLN A 455 25.99 21.36 10.98
N GLU A 456 25.54 21.13 9.76
CA GLU A 456 25.23 22.20 8.81
C GLU A 456 23.77 22.62 8.81
N ASN A 457 22.93 21.94 9.60
CA ASN A 457 21.48 22.19 9.71
C ASN A 457 20.77 22.19 8.35
N THR A 458 21.14 21.24 7.47
CA THR A 458 20.59 21.15 6.10
C THR A 458 20.55 19.71 5.63
N LEU A 459 19.69 19.47 4.64
CA LEU A 459 19.62 18.16 3.97
C LEU A 459 20.75 18.01 2.95
N LYS A 460 21.34 16.81 2.90
CA LYS A 460 22.43 16.45 1.97
C LYS A 460 22.21 15.06 1.38
N ASN A 461 22.82 14.82 0.21
CA ASN A 461 22.94 13.49 -0.33
C ASN A 461 24.17 12.79 0.28
N ILE A 462 23.95 11.60 0.86
CA ILE A 462 25.01 10.67 1.29
C ILE A 462 25.35 9.77 0.11
N GLU A 463 26.64 9.60 -0.18
CA GLU A 463 27.09 8.88 -1.39
C GLU A 463 26.57 7.45 -1.47
N ARG A 464 26.57 6.71 -0.35
CA ARG A 464 26.20 5.28 -0.36
C ARG A 464 25.60 4.83 0.98
N SER A 465 24.52 4.07 0.88
CA SER A 465 23.95 3.29 1.98
C SER A 465 23.64 1.87 1.50
N SER A 466 23.65 0.89 2.39
CA SER A 466 23.26 -0.48 2.04
C SER A 466 22.49 -1.16 3.16
N THR A 467 21.51 -1.97 2.79
CA THR A 467 20.80 -2.89 3.69
C THR A 467 20.90 -4.32 3.16
N LYS A 468 21.09 -5.28 4.06
CA LYS A 468 21.23 -6.71 3.72
C LYS A 468 20.46 -7.54 4.76
N GLY A 469 19.92 -8.63 4.33
CA GLY A 469 19.25 -9.58 5.20
C GLY A 469 18.97 -10.90 4.52
#